data_826a04a119e829ab576b1814a2a5c2bb
#
_entry.id   826a04a119e829ab576b1814a2a5c2bb
#
_cell.length_a   1.000
_cell.length_b   1.000
_cell.length_c   1.000
_cell.angle_alpha   90.00
_cell.angle_beta   90.00
_cell.angle_gamma   90.00
#
_symmetry.space_group_name_H-M   'P 1'
#
loop_
_entity.id
_entity.type
_entity.pdbx_description
1 polymer ?
#
loop_
_entity_poly.entity_id
_entity_poly.type
_entity_poly.pdbx_seq_one_letter_code
_entity_poly.pdbx_strand_id
1 'polypeptide(L)'
;IFTKAADVGADLVGKVEKNIPEDDPRNPAVIADNVGDNVGDCAGMAADVFESYEVTLVAALILGAATLMDKGFLAIYGAGAALMSLKLIIYPLLVRAVGVFSSILGTWSVRGKDTEEIGDPMKPINFGFYVAAITSIMSMPYR
;
A
#
# COMPACT_ATOMS: atom_id res chain seq x y z
N ILE A 1 6.75 10.94 -12.78
CA ILE A 1 7.24 12.04 -13.66
C ILE A 1 7.13 11.61 -15.13
N PHE A 2 7.70 10.48 -15.54
CA PHE A 2 7.69 10.03 -16.95
C PHE A 2 6.28 9.79 -17.50
N THR A 3 5.39 9.20 -16.71
CA THR A 3 3.98 8.98 -17.07
C THR A 3 3.26 10.29 -17.34
N LYS A 4 3.42 11.28 -16.47
CA LYS A 4 2.81 12.60 -16.67
C LYS A 4 3.45 13.39 -17.81
N ALA A 5 4.71 13.18 -18.10
CA ALA A 5 5.35 13.77 -19.27
C ALA A 5 4.80 13.18 -20.59
N ALA A 6 4.47 11.88 -20.61
CA ALA A 6 3.84 11.22 -21.74
C ALA A 6 2.41 11.74 -21.97
N ASP A 7 1.61 11.88 -20.92
CA ASP A 7 0.26 12.45 -20.93
C ASP A 7 0.26 13.86 -21.53
N VAL A 8 1.03 14.79 -20.95
CA VAL A 8 1.15 16.16 -21.45
C VAL A 8 1.66 16.20 -22.89
N GLY A 9 2.61 15.35 -23.24
CA GLY A 9 3.14 15.26 -24.61
C GLY A 9 2.11 14.75 -25.62
N ALA A 10 1.33 13.73 -25.26
CA ALA A 10 0.25 13.22 -26.08
C ALA A 10 -0.84 14.27 -26.37
N ASP A 11 -1.23 15.00 -25.33
CA ASP A 11 -2.21 16.07 -25.43
C ASP A 11 -1.73 17.23 -26.28
N LEU A 12 -0.48 17.67 -26.09
CA LEU A 12 0.10 18.74 -26.89
C LEU A 12 0.13 18.40 -28.39
N VAL A 13 0.65 17.23 -28.74
CA VAL A 13 0.72 16.78 -30.13
C VAL A 13 -0.68 16.58 -30.73
N GLY A 14 -1.57 15.95 -29.98
CA GLY A 14 -2.92 15.71 -30.43
C GLY A 14 -3.70 16.99 -30.69
N LYS A 15 -3.80 17.85 -29.69
CA LYS A 15 -4.62 19.08 -29.76
C LYS A 15 -3.98 20.18 -30.61
N VAL A 16 -2.68 20.45 -30.42
CA VAL A 16 -2.03 21.62 -31.03
C VAL A 16 -1.56 21.34 -32.45
N GLU A 17 -0.93 20.19 -32.70
CA GLU A 17 -0.35 19.88 -34.01
C GLU A 17 -1.33 19.20 -34.95
N LYS A 18 -2.15 18.27 -34.44
CA LYS A 18 -3.03 17.42 -35.26
C LYS A 18 -4.50 17.79 -35.19
N ASN A 19 -4.87 18.69 -34.29
CA ASN A 19 -6.25 19.08 -34.03
C ASN A 19 -7.19 17.87 -33.81
N ILE A 20 -6.68 16.87 -33.08
CA ILE A 20 -7.37 15.63 -32.73
C ILE A 20 -7.93 15.81 -31.32
N PRO A 21 -9.15 15.32 -31.03
CA PRO A 21 -9.68 15.31 -29.65
C PRO A 21 -8.76 14.58 -28.67
N GLU A 22 -8.87 14.93 -27.40
CA GLU A 22 -8.21 14.24 -26.30
C GLU A 22 -8.62 12.77 -26.29
N ASP A 23 -7.72 11.87 -25.95
CA ASP A 23 -7.94 10.41 -25.91
C ASP A 23 -8.35 9.77 -27.26
N ASP A 24 -8.04 10.39 -28.37
CA ASP A 24 -8.35 9.82 -29.68
C ASP A 24 -7.47 8.59 -29.99
N PRO A 25 -8.07 7.43 -30.27
CA PRO A 25 -7.32 6.19 -30.55
C PRO A 25 -6.41 6.26 -31.78
N ARG A 26 -6.53 7.30 -32.61
CA ARG A 26 -5.63 7.56 -33.73
C ARG A 26 -4.28 8.13 -33.30
N ASN A 27 -4.17 8.62 -32.06
CA ASN A 27 -2.93 9.08 -31.48
C ASN A 27 -2.24 7.94 -30.74
N PRO A 28 -1.15 7.36 -31.24
CA PRO A 28 -0.47 6.24 -30.56
C PRO A 28 0.13 6.64 -29.21
N ALA A 29 0.31 7.92 -28.94
CA ALA A 29 0.78 8.40 -27.63
C ALA A 29 -0.25 8.17 -26.52
N VAL A 30 -1.54 8.11 -26.85
CA VAL A 30 -2.61 7.77 -25.87
C VAL A 30 -2.43 6.35 -25.30
N ILE A 31 -1.96 5.41 -26.12
CA ILE A 31 -1.66 4.05 -25.66
C ILE A 31 -0.50 4.08 -24.67
N ALA A 32 0.55 4.85 -24.97
CA ALA A 32 1.70 4.99 -24.08
C ALA A 32 1.33 5.67 -22.77
N ASP A 33 0.43 6.64 -22.80
CA ASP A 33 -0.10 7.33 -21.65
C ASP A 33 -0.90 6.39 -20.75
N ASN A 34 -1.88 5.69 -21.30
CA ASN A 34 -2.68 4.71 -20.55
C ASN A 34 -1.84 3.60 -19.91
N VAL A 35 -0.81 3.09 -20.61
CA VAL A 35 0.13 2.11 -20.05
C VAL A 35 0.98 2.76 -18.96
N GLY A 36 1.42 3.99 -19.18
CA GLY A 36 2.20 4.77 -18.23
C GLY A 36 1.44 5.04 -16.92
N ASP A 37 0.17 5.38 -17.01
CA ASP A 37 -0.69 5.58 -15.84
C ASP A 37 -0.85 4.29 -15.04
N ASN A 38 -1.08 3.14 -15.70
CA ASN A 38 -1.10 1.86 -15.01
C ASN A 38 0.21 1.56 -14.26
N VAL A 39 1.36 1.82 -14.87
CA VAL A 39 2.67 1.66 -14.21
C VAL A 39 2.83 2.65 -13.05
N GLY A 40 2.44 3.90 -13.26
CA GLY A 40 2.50 4.95 -12.23
C GLY A 40 1.63 4.65 -11.02
N ASP A 41 0.40 4.25 -11.25
CA ASP A 41 -0.57 3.97 -10.20
C ASP A 41 -0.27 2.64 -9.49
N CYS A 42 0.08 1.59 -10.21
CA CYS A 42 0.37 0.30 -9.58
C CYS A 42 1.77 0.26 -8.96
N ALA A 43 2.82 0.52 -9.74
CA ALA A 43 4.20 0.40 -9.26
C ALA A 43 4.65 1.61 -8.43
N GLY A 44 4.27 2.83 -8.84
CA GLY A 44 4.63 4.07 -8.14
C GLY A 44 3.98 4.16 -6.77
N MET A 45 2.67 3.97 -6.68
CA MET A 45 1.97 4.01 -5.39
C MET A 45 2.33 2.82 -4.49
N ALA A 46 2.58 1.64 -5.06
CA ALA A 46 3.08 0.51 -4.28
C ALA A 46 4.45 0.80 -3.66
N ALA A 47 5.34 1.50 -4.36
CA ALA A 47 6.63 1.92 -3.83
C ALA A 47 6.48 2.91 -2.67
N ASP A 48 5.58 3.90 -2.76
CA ASP A 48 5.30 4.85 -1.69
C ASP A 48 4.75 4.17 -0.44
N VAL A 49 3.84 3.21 -0.62
CA VAL A 49 3.30 2.40 0.49
C VAL A 49 4.41 1.57 1.12
N PHE A 50 5.29 0.96 0.34
CA PHE A 50 6.41 0.18 0.83
C PHE A 50 7.38 1.05 1.65
N GLU A 51 7.76 2.22 1.16
CA GLU A 51 8.63 3.16 1.89
C GLU A 51 8.02 3.56 3.23
N SER A 52 6.75 3.97 3.25
CA SER A 52 6.04 4.33 4.48
C SER A 52 5.95 3.16 5.47
N TYR A 53 5.80 1.96 4.96
CA TYR A 53 5.76 0.73 5.72
C TYR A 53 7.09 0.43 6.40
N GLU A 54 8.19 0.53 5.67
CA GLU A 54 9.56 0.33 6.14
C GLU A 54 9.95 1.37 7.19
N VAL A 55 9.74 2.65 6.92
CA VAL A 55 10.08 3.75 7.83
C VAL A 55 9.35 3.61 9.16
N THR A 56 8.06 3.31 9.14
CA THR A 56 7.28 3.13 10.38
C THR A 56 7.71 1.90 11.17
N LEU A 57 8.11 0.82 10.49
CA LEU A 57 8.63 -0.37 11.14
C LEU A 57 9.97 -0.09 11.82
N VAL A 58 10.90 0.54 11.11
CA VAL A 58 12.23 0.92 11.65
C VAL A 58 12.07 1.85 12.84
N ALA A 59 11.20 2.86 12.76
CA ALA A 59 10.93 3.76 13.87
C ALA A 59 10.41 3.01 15.11
N ALA A 60 9.50 2.06 14.92
CA ALA A 60 8.96 1.25 16.01
C ALA A 60 10.03 0.35 16.66
N LEU A 61 10.93 -0.24 15.84
CA LEU A 61 12.06 -1.04 16.34
C LEU A 61 13.06 -0.20 17.14
N ILE A 62 13.40 0.98 16.64
CA ILE A 62 14.32 1.92 17.34
C ILE A 62 13.71 2.35 18.67
N LEU A 63 12.41 2.70 18.67
CA LEU A 63 11.71 3.10 19.89
C LEU A 63 11.67 1.96 20.91
N GLY A 64 11.39 0.74 20.46
CA GLY A 64 11.42 -0.46 21.31
C GLY A 64 12.80 -0.74 21.90
N ALA A 65 13.87 -0.56 21.11
CA ALA A 65 15.24 -0.70 21.57
C ALA A 65 15.66 0.41 22.56
N ALA A 66 15.20 1.64 22.34
CA ALA A 66 15.48 2.78 23.20
C ALA A 66 14.92 2.60 24.62
N THR A 67 13.88 1.82 24.81
CA THR A 67 13.33 1.51 26.16
C THR A 67 14.33 0.81 27.05
N LEU A 68 15.32 0.08 26.50
CA LEU A 68 16.39 -0.53 27.28
C LEU A 68 17.34 0.49 27.94
N MET A 69 17.41 1.70 27.38
CA MET A 69 18.27 2.78 27.88
C MET A 69 17.52 3.74 28.83
N ASP A 70 16.19 3.60 28.89
CA ASP A 70 15.36 4.45 29.75
C ASP A 70 15.38 3.97 31.20
N LYS A 71 15.93 4.82 32.08
CA LYS A 71 15.99 4.54 33.53
C LYS A 71 14.63 4.39 34.17
N GLY A 72 13.60 5.10 33.67
CA GLY A 72 12.24 4.98 34.15
C GLY A 72 11.65 3.61 33.83
N PHE A 73 11.83 3.14 32.61
CA PHE A 73 11.42 1.81 32.19
C PHE A 73 12.11 0.69 33.01
N LEU A 74 13.42 0.82 33.20
CA LEU A 74 14.21 -0.12 34.02
C LEU A 74 13.79 -0.13 35.49
N ALA A 75 13.39 1.01 36.03
CA ALA A 75 12.91 1.11 37.41
C ALA A 75 11.54 0.40 37.60
N ILE A 76 10.65 0.45 36.61
CA ILE A 76 9.34 -0.17 36.66
C ILE A 76 9.42 -1.69 36.50
N TYR A 77 10.19 -2.17 35.52
CA TYR A 77 10.22 -3.58 35.12
C TYR A 77 11.40 -4.37 35.71
N GLY A 78 12.41 -3.69 36.26
CA GLY A 78 13.55 -4.32 36.94
C GLY A 78 14.22 -5.42 36.10
N ALA A 79 14.36 -6.61 36.64
CA ALA A 79 14.95 -7.76 35.96
C ALA A 79 14.14 -8.22 34.72
N GLY A 80 12.87 -7.86 34.61
CA GLY A 80 12.01 -8.18 33.47
C GLY A 80 12.10 -7.17 32.31
N ALA A 81 12.83 -6.07 32.47
CA ALA A 81 12.91 -5.01 31.48
C ALA A 81 13.41 -5.50 30.11
N ALA A 82 14.41 -6.38 30.08
CA ALA A 82 14.96 -6.94 28.85
C ALA A 82 13.91 -7.78 28.08
N LEU A 83 13.14 -8.60 28.81
CA LEU A 83 12.06 -9.40 28.20
C LEU A 83 10.93 -8.52 27.67
N MET A 84 10.59 -7.47 28.42
CA MET A 84 9.54 -6.55 27.99
C MET A 84 9.95 -5.71 26.78
N SER A 85 11.17 -5.22 26.74
CA SER A 85 11.73 -4.54 25.56
C SER A 85 11.78 -5.47 24.35
N LEU A 86 12.17 -6.73 24.51
CA LEU A 86 12.14 -7.70 23.44
C LEU A 86 10.72 -7.91 22.87
N LYS A 87 9.71 -7.97 23.74
CA LYS A 87 8.30 -8.02 23.32
C LYS A 87 7.90 -6.77 22.51
N LEU A 88 8.33 -5.58 22.94
CA LEU A 88 8.07 -4.33 22.23
C LEU A 88 8.72 -4.27 20.85
N ILE A 89 9.88 -4.90 20.69
CA ILE A 89 10.58 -5.01 19.40
C ILE A 89 9.89 -6.03 18.49
N ILE A 90 9.49 -7.19 19.02
CA ILE A 90 8.88 -8.26 18.22
C ILE A 90 7.44 -7.91 17.83
N TYR A 91 6.71 -7.20 18.66
CA TYR A 91 5.30 -6.90 18.43
C TYR A 91 5.01 -6.20 17.10
N PRO A 92 5.72 -5.13 16.70
CA PRO A 92 5.52 -4.51 15.38
C PRO A 92 5.75 -5.45 14.21
N LEU A 93 6.74 -6.35 14.33
CA LEU A 93 7.02 -7.36 13.30
C LEU A 93 5.86 -8.35 13.16
N LEU A 94 5.29 -8.81 14.28
CA LEU A 94 4.13 -9.71 14.26
C LEU A 94 2.90 -9.03 13.66
N VAL A 95 2.62 -7.78 14.04
CA VAL A 95 1.51 -7.00 13.49
C VAL A 95 1.66 -6.85 11.97
N ARG A 96 2.88 -6.58 11.49
CA ARG A 96 3.17 -6.48 10.06
C ARG A 96 3.01 -7.81 9.33
N ALA A 97 3.47 -8.90 9.91
CA ALA A 97 3.28 -10.23 9.34
C ALA A 97 1.79 -10.57 9.18
N VAL A 98 0.97 -10.34 10.23
CA VAL A 98 -0.49 -10.50 10.16
C VAL A 98 -1.10 -9.62 9.07
N GLY A 99 -0.66 -8.36 8.96
CA GLY A 99 -1.12 -7.43 7.91
C GLY A 99 -0.87 -7.96 6.50
N VAL A 100 0.29 -8.53 6.25
CA VAL A 100 0.63 -9.14 4.95
C VAL A 100 -0.31 -10.32 4.63
N PHE A 101 -0.51 -11.23 5.57
CA PHE A 101 -1.44 -12.36 5.37
C PHE A 101 -2.88 -11.88 5.13
N SER A 102 -3.34 -10.90 5.88
CA SER A 102 -4.66 -10.30 5.71
C SER A 102 -4.83 -9.65 4.34
N SER A 103 -3.78 -8.96 3.85
CA SER A 103 -3.78 -8.35 2.51
C SER A 103 -3.84 -9.38 1.41
N ILE A 104 -3.12 -10.50 1.54
CA ILE A 104 -3.18 -11.62 0.59
C ILE A 104 -4.60 -12.19 0.53
N LEU A 105 -5.23 -12.43 1.67
CA LEU A 105 -6.60 -12.93 1.74
C LEU A 105 -7.61 -11.92 1.16
N GLY A 106 -7.43 -10.63 1.45
CA GLY A 106 -8.22 -9.56 0.88
C GLY A 106 -8.14 -9.52 -0.64
N THR A 107 -6.93 -9.54 -1.18
CA THR A 107 -6.69 -9.54 -2.63
C THR A 107 -7.28 -10.80 -3.28
N TRP A 108 -7.12 -11.97 -2.65
CA TRP A 108 -7.68 -13.21 -3.19
C TRP A 108 -9.21 -13.26 -3.17
N SER A 109 -9.84 -12.49 -2.29
CA SER A 109 -11.31 -12.38 -2.21
C SER A 109 -11.91 -11.46 -3.27
N VAL A 110 -11.10 -10.60 -3.90
CA VAL A 110 -11.54 -9.73 -4.99
C VAL A 110 -11.73 -10.57 -6.25
N ARG A 111 -12.98 -10.77 -6.64
CA ARG A 111 -13.35 -11.50 -7.86
C ARG A 111 -14.17 -10.60 -8.77
N GLY A 112 -13.62 -10.24 -9.92
CA GLY A 112 -14.35 -9.63 -11.02
C GLY A 112 -15.17 -10.67 -11.79
N LYS A 113 -16.29 -10.26 -12.36
CA LYS A 113 -16.99 -11.06 -13.38
C LYS A 113 -16.55 -10.58 -14.75
N ASP A 114 -16.13 -11.51 -15.60
CA ASP A 114 -15.74 -11.26 -17.01
C ASP A 114 -16.97 -11.03 -17.92
N THR A 115 -18.03 -10.44 -17.42
CA THR A 115 -19.24 -10.15 -18.19
C THR A 115 -19.21 -8.72 -18.68
N GLU A 116 -19.62 -8.52 -19.94
CA GLU A 116 -19.68 -7.21 -20.63
C GLU A 116 -20.53 -6.15 -19.90
N GLU A 117 -21.39 -6.54 -18.99
CA GLU A 117 -22.06 -5.64 -18.05
C GLU A 117 -21.21 -5.51 -16.78
N ILE A 118 -20.19 -4.66 -16.85
CA ILE A 118 -19.42 -4.27 -15.67
C ILE A 118 -20.34 -3.41 -14.81
N GLY A 119 -20.97 -4.03 -13.80
CA GLY A 119 -21.55 -3.30 -12.69
C GLY A 119 -20.47 -2.47 -11.99
N ASP A 120 -20.83 -1.68 -11.01
CA ASP A 120 -19.92 -0.82 -10.26
C ASP A 120 -18.63 -1.58 -9.85
N PRO A 121 -17.45 -1.25 -10.44
CA PRO A 121 -16.19 -1.94 -10.20
C PRO A 121 -15.67 -1.77 -8.77
N MET A 122 -16.20 -0.77 -8.03
CA MET A 122 -15.81 -0.51 -6.64
C MET A 122 -16.34 -1.56 -5.66
N LYS A 123 -17.41 -2.27 -6.01
CA LYS A 123 -18.01 -3.28 -5.11
C LYS A 123 -17.07 -4.44 -4.78
N PRO A 124 -16.45 -5.15 -5.75
CA PRO A 124 -15.50 -6.21 -5.44
C PRO A 124 -14.24 -5.69 -4.73
N ILE A 125 -13.78 -4.48 -5.05
CA ILE A 125 -12.63 -3.85 -4.39
C ILE A 125 -12.95 -3.58 -2.92
N ASN A 126 -14.08 -2.94 -2.64
CA ASN A 126 -14.52 -2.66 -1.27
C ASN A 126 -14.73 -3.96 -0.47
N PHE A 127 -15.24 -5.02 -1.10
CA PHE A 127 -15.36 -6.32 -0.45
C PHE A 127 -13.99 -6.87 -0.02
N GLY A 128 -12.96 -6.79 -0.88
CA GLY A 128 -11.59 -7.16 -0.53
C GLY A 128 -11.03 -6.36 0.65
N PHE A 129 -11.29 -5.05 0.68
CA PHE A 129 -10.92 -4.20 1.82
C PHE A 129 -11.58 -4.65 3.13
N TYR A 130 -12.87 -4.94 3.13
CA TYR A 130 -13.57 -5.43 4.33
C TYR A 130 -13.01 -6.76 4.80
N VAL A 131 -12.74 -7.70 3.90
CA VAL A 131 -12.13 -8.99 4.23
C VAL A 131 -10.76 -8.78 4.88
N ALA A 132 -9.90 -7.96 4.29
CA ALA A 132 -8.58 -7.67 4.85
C ALA A 132 -8.68 -7.01 6.22
N ALA A 133 -9.56 -6.02 6.40
CA ALA A 133 -9.74 -5.32 7.66
C ALA A 133 -10.26 -6.25 8.78
N ILE A 134 -11.29 -7.03 8.50
CA ILE A 134 -11.85 -7.97 9.48
C ILE A 134 -10.80 -9.03 9.87
N THR A 135 -10.09 -9.59 8.89
CA THR A 135 -9.05 -10.59 9.14
C THR A 135 -7.92 -10.01 9.99
N SER A 136 -7.49 -8.78 9.72
CA SER A 136 -6.47 -8.08 10.51
C SER A 136 -6.91 -7.89 11.95
N ILE A 137 -8.15 -7.44 12.17
CA ILE A 137 -8.69 -7.21 13.52
C ILE A 137 -8.80 -8.53 14.29
N MET A 138 -9.32 -9.58 13.65
CA MET A 138 -9.48 -10.90 14.30
C MET A 138 -8.16 -11.59 14.60
N SER A 139 -7.12 -11.31 13.84
CA SER A 139 -5.80 -11.92 14.02
C SER A 139 -4.90 -11.14 14.98
N MET A 140 -5.33 -9.96 15.45
CA MET A 140 -4.56 -9.21 16.43
C MET A 140 -4.60 -9.91 17.79
N PRO A 141 -3.44 -10.20 18.41
CA PRO A 141 -3.40 -10.77 19.74
C PRO A 141 -3.93 -9.76 20.77
N TYR A 142 -5.13 -9.99 21.25
CA TYR A 142 -5.72 -9.25 22.38
C TYR A 142 -5.06 -9.71 23.69
N ARG A 143 -3.87 -9.17 24.02
CA ARG A 143 -3.31 -9.25 25.39
C ARG A 143 -2.23 -8.20 25.60
#